data_b1f15c36d90513cc34b793d675fad13e
#
_entry.id   b1f15c36d90513cc34b793d675fad13e
#
_cell.length_a   1.000
_cell.length_b   1.000
_cell.length_c   1.000
_cell.angle_alpha   90.00
_cell.angle_beta   90.00
_cell.angle_gamma   90.00
#
_symmetry.space_group_name_H-M   'P 1'
#
loop_
_entity.id
_entity.type
_entity.pdbx_description
1 polymer ?
#
loop_
_entity_poly.entity_id
_entity_poly.type
_entity_poly.pdbx_seq_one_letter_code
_entity_poly.pdbx_strand_id
1 'polypeptide(L)'
;MSDRTVFFISDGTGITAETFGNAILAQFELKPRHVRMPFVDSVDKAHQAIRQINHTGEVEGKRPIVFTTLVNMDILAVIKTHCNGMLLDMFGTFVAPLETELGIKSNHRIGRFSDASKSKAYDDRIEAINFSLAHDDGQ
;
A
#
# COMPACT_ATOMS: atom_id res chain seq x y z
N MET A 1 -12.46 15.80 -18.18
CA MET A 1 -13.00 15.89 -16.90
C MET A 1 -12.71 14.70 -16.06
N SER A 2 -12.03 14.90 -15.03
CA SER A 2 -11.59 13.76 -14.29
C SER A 2 -12.20 13.80 -12.91
N ASP A 3 -13.28 13.10 -12.75
CA ASP A 3 -13.95 12.99 -11.47
C ASP A 3 -13.76 11.64 -10.86
N ARG A 4 -12.58 11.09 -11.08
CA ARG A 4 -12.23 9.78 -10.55
C ARG A 4 -11.53 9.96 -9.20
N THR A 5 -11.78 9.05 -8.29
CA THR A 5 -11.13 9.07 -6.99
C THR A 5 -10.08 7.97 -6.94
N VAL A 6 -8.94 8.30 -6.33
CA VAL A 6 -7.86 7.35 -6.08
C VAL A 6 -7.75 7.17 -4.58
N PHE A 7 -7.82 5.93 -4.14
CA PHE A 7 -7.71 5.59 -2.72
C PHE A 7 -6.35 4.98 -2.44
N PHE A 8 -5.81 5.29 -1.27
CA PHE A 8 -4.55 4.73 -0.81
C PHE A 8 -4.80 4.01 0.51
N ILE A 9 -4.83 2.68 0.46
CA ILE A 9 -5.13 1.85 1.63
C ILE A 9 -3.85 1.32 2.22
N SER A 10 -3.72 1.46 3.54
CA SER A 10 -2.55 0.99 4.25
C SER A 10 -2.95 0.51 5.64
N ASP A 11 -2.18 -0.43 6.18
CA ASP A 11 -2.32 -0.81 7.59
C ASP A 11 -1.45 0.08 8.49
N GLY A 12 -0.70 1.00 7.91
CA GLY A 12 0.00 2.05 8.63
C GLY A 12 -0.54 3.41 8.26
N THR A 13 0.33 4.40 8.15
CA THR A 13 -0.07 5.79 7.90
C THR A 13 -0.56 6.04 6.48
N GLY A 14 -0.16 5.20 5.54
CA GLY A 14 -0.52 5.39 4.14
C GLY A 14 0.42 6.30 3.38
N ILE A 15 1.48 6.77 4.02
CA ILE A 15 2.40 7.71 3.37
C ILE A 15 3.10 7.06 2.18
N THR A 16 3.56 5.82 2.33
CA THR A 16 4.25 5.13 1.24
C THR A 16 3.31 4.92 0.05
N ALA A 17 2.11 4.45 0.31
CA ALA A 17 1.14 4.23 -0.76
C ALA A 17 0.84 5.52 -1.50
N GLU A 18 0.63 6.60 -0.75
CA GLU A 18 0.30 7.88 -1.34
C GLU A 18 1.46 8.45 -2.14
N THR A 19 2.66 8.42 -1.56
CA THR A 19 3.83 8.98 -2.22
C THR A 19 4.15 8.23 -3.52
N PHE A 20 4.16 6.90 -3.45
CA PHE A 20 4.47 6.10 -4.62
C PHE A 20 3.37 6.18 -5.66
N GLY A 21 2.12 6.12 -5.21
CA GLY A 21 0.99 6.23 -6.13
C GLY A 21 0.96 7.57 -6.83
N ASN A 22 1.26 8.65 -6.11
CA ASN A 22 1.30 9.97 -6.72
C ASN A 22 2.41 10.07 -7.76
N ALA A 23 3.56 9.44 -7.50
CA ALA A 23 4.65 9.44 -8.46
C ALA A 23 4.24 8.75 -9.76
N ILE A 24 3.48 7.66 -9.63
CA ILE A 24 2.98 6.93 -10.80
C ILE A 24 1.92 7.77 -11.52
N LEU A 25 0.98 8.34 -10.78
CA LEU A 25 -0.10 9.12 -11.37
C LEU A 25 0.41 10.38 -12.04
N ALA A 26 1.56 10.88 -11.60
CA ALA A 26 2.15 12.07 -12.21
C ALA A 26 2.55 11.84 -13.68
N GLN A 27 2.60 10.58 -14.11
CA GLN A 27 2.88 10.26 -15.52
C GLN A 27 1.69 10.54 -16.43
N PHE A 28 0.53 10.81 -15.86
CA PHE A 28 -0.70 11.03 -16.60
C PHE A 28 -1.23 12.43 -16.33
N GLU A 29 -1.90 12.98 -17.33
CA GLU A 29 -2.47 14.33 -17.21
C GLU A 29 -3.87 14.22 -16.63
N LEU A 30 -3.95 13.86 -15.37
CA LEU A 30 -5.24 13.83 -14.71
C LEU A 30 -5.08 14.31 -13.27
N LYS A 31 -6.15 14.82 -12.73
CA LYS A 31 -6.15 15.36 -11.37
C LYS A 31 -7.25 14.67 -10.58
N PRO A 32 -7.00 13.44 -10.16
CA PRO A 32 -8.02 12.72 -9.43
C PRO A 32 -8.14 13.23 -8.00
N ARG A 33 -9.26 12.89 -7.39
CA ARG A 33 -9.43 13.13 -5.97
C ARG A 33 -8.65 12.07 -5.22
N HIS A 34 -7.94 12.45 -4.18
CA HIS A 34 -7.12 11.55 -3.40
C HIS A 34 -7.75 11.31 -2.04
N VAL A 35 -7.91 10.06 -1.65
CA VAL A 35 -8.42 9.69 -0.34
C VAL A 35 -7.47 8.68 0.29
N ARG A 36 -6.88 9.06 1.41
CA ARG A 36 -6.00 8.16 2.14
C ARG A 36 -6.80 7.40 3.18
N MET A 37 -6.62 6.10 3.23
CA MET A 37 -7.30 5.22 4.19
C MET A 37 -6.24 4.53 5.04
N PRO A 38 -5.75 5.21 6.08
CA PRO A 38 -4.70 4.65 6.92
C PRO A 38 -5.27 3.69 7.97
N PHE A 39 -4.39 2.90 8.54
CA PHE A 39 -4.68 2.05 9.69
C PHE A 39 -5.82 1.07 9.45
N VAL A 40 -5.88 0.54 8.23
CA VAL A 40 -6.81 -0.53 7.89
C VAL A 40 -6.16 -1.83 8.36
N ASP A 41 -6.31 -2.12 9.65
CA ASP A 41 -5.60 -3.20 10.30
C ASP A 41 -6.54 -4.27 10.84
N SER A 42 -7.78 -4.29 10.38
CA SER A 42 -8.73 -5.34 10.73
C SER A 42 -9.66 -5.58 9.56
N VAL A 43 -10.32 -6.73 9.59
CA VAL A 43 -11.30 -7.09 8.57
C VAL A 43 -12.46 -6.10 8.59
N ASP A 44 -12.90 -5.68 9.78
CA ASP A 44 -13.98 -4.72 9.88
C ASP A 44 -13.63 -3.40 9.20
N LYS A 45 -12.42 -2.91 9.43
CA LYS A 45 -11.98 -1.68 8.78
C LYS A 45 -11.85 -1.85 7.28
N ALA A 46 -11.45 -3.04 6.84
CA ALA A 46 -11.39 -3.35 5.42
C ALA A 46 -12.77 -3.25 4.79
N HIS A 47 -13.78 -3.80 5.45
CA HIS A 47 -15.15 -3.70 4.92
C HIS A 47 -15.65 -2.27 4.89
N GLN A 48 -15.30 -1.46 5.89
CA GLN A 48 -15.67 -0.05 5.87
C GLN A 48 -15.03 0.66 4.68
N ALA A 49 -13.76 0.39 4.42
CA ALA A 49 -13.07 0.98 3.28
C ALA A 49 -13.71 0.55 1.97
N ILE A 50 -14.04 -0.74 1.85
CA ILE A 50 -14.66 -1.27 0.65
C ILE A 50 -15.99 -0.58 0.38
N ARG A 51 -16.81 -0.40 1.41
CA ARG A 51 -18.09 0.27 1.24
C ARG A 51 -17.91 1.68 0.70
N GLN A 52 -16.95 2.41 1.24
CA GLN A 52 -16.69 3.76 0.77
C GLN A 52 -16.20 3.77 -0.68
N ILE A 53 -15.29 2.87 -1.02
CA ILE A 53 -14.75 2.79 -2.37
C ILE A 53 -15.86 2.46 -3.38
N ASN A 54 -16.65 1.45 -3.06
CA ASN A 54 -17.69 1.00 -3.97
C ASN A 54 -18.78 2.06 -4.13
N HIS A 55 -19.14 2.72 -3.04
CA HIS A 55 -20.12 3.81 -3.10
C HIS A 55 -19.60 4.96 -3.96
N THR A 56 -18.34 5.32 -3.79
CA THR A 56 -17.74 6.39 -4.58
C THR A 56 -17.80 6.06 -6.07
N GLY A 57 -17.48 4.81 -6.41
CA GLY A 57 -17.55 4.38 -7.80
C GLY A 57 -18.95 4.48 -8.37
N GLU A 58 -19.96 4.13 -7.57
CA GLU A 58 -21.34 4.23 -8.01
C GLU A 58 -21.76 5.68 -8.24
N VAL A 59 -21.39 6.54 -7.31
CA VAL A 59 -21.76 7.95 -7.41
C VAL A 59 -21.09 8.62 -8.59
N GLU A 60 -19.81 8.34 -8.79
CA GLU A 60 -19.04 8.96 -9.87
C GLU A 60 -19.27 8.33 -11.23
N GLY A 61 -19.77 7.10 -11.25
CA GLY A 61 -19.94 6.38 -12.50
C GLY A 61 -18.60 6.01 -13.12
N LYS A 62 -17.54 5.98 -12.34
CA LYS A 62 -16.20 5.61 -12.80
C LYS A 62 -15.55 4.69 -11.78
N ARG A 63 -14.80 3.74 -12.28
CA ARG A 63 -14.13 2.76 -11.43
C ARG A 63 -13.04 3.45 -10.62
N PRO A 64 -13.10 3.44 -9.29
CA PRO A 64 -12.03 4.02 -8.49
C PRO A 64 -10.74 3.25 -8.67
N ILE A 65 -9.64 3.94 -8.47
CA ILE A 65 -8.31 3.31 -8.47
C ILE A 65 -7.88 3.19 -7.01
N VAL A 66 -7.34 2.03 -6.65
CA VAL A 66 -6.95 1.75 -5.27
C VAL A 66 -5.51 1.26 -5.25
N PHE A 67 -4.63 2.05 -4.65
CA PHE A 67 -3.27 1.61 -4.37
C PHE A 67 -3.22 1.09 -2.94
N THR A 68 -2.60 -0.04 -2.74
CA THR A 68 -2.50 -0.60 -1.39
C THR A 68 -1.09 -1.08 -1.09
N THR A 69 -0.69 -0.87 0.16
CA THR A 69 0.55 -1.42 0.72
C THR A 69 0.24 -2.36 1.88
N LEU A 70 -0.94 -2.96 1.87
CA LEU A 70 -1.30 -3.92 2.90
C LEU A 70 -0.39 -5.14 2.83
N VAL A 71 0.10 -5.57 4.00
CA VAL A 71 0.92 -6.78 4.08
C VAL A 71 0.18 -7.94 4.72
N ASN A 72 -0.90 -7.66 5.46
CA ASN A 72 -1.72 -8.71 6.05
C ASN A 72 -2.54 -9.36 4.94
N MET A 73 -2.26 -10.63 4.70
CA MET A 73 -2.87 -11.34 3.56
C MET A 73 -4.37 -11.54 3.74
N ASP A 74 -4.84 -11.68 4.98
CA ASP A 74 -6.27 -11.85 5.22
C ASP A 74 -7.04 -10.59 4.89
N ILE A 75 -6.52 -9.45 5.30
CA ILE A 75 -7.15 -8.16 5.02
C ILE A 75 -7.11 -7.88 3.53
N LEU A 76 -5.97 -8.13 2.90
CA LEU A 76 -5.83 -7.93 1.47
C LEU A 76 -6.81 -8.81 0.69
N ALA A 77 -7.00 -10.05 1.14
CA ALA A 77 -7.94 -10.96 0.47
C ALA A 77 -9.37 -10.42 0.53
N VAL A 78 -9.76 -9.82 1.66
CA VAL A 78 -11.08 -9.22 1.78
C VAL A 78 -11.24 -8.08 0.78
N ILE A 79 -10.22 -7.23 0.67
CA ILE A 79 -10.26 -6.12 -0.28
C ILE A 79 -10.36 -6.66 -1.71
N LYS A 80 -9.53 -7.65 -2.06
CA LYS A 80 -9.55 -8.22 -3.41
C LYS A 80 -10.90 -8.82 -3.76
N THR A 81 -11.56 -9.45 -2.80
CA THR A 81 -12.80 -10.16 -3.05
C THR A 81 -13.97 -9.21 -3.25
N HIS A 82 -14.03 -8.13 -2.47
CA HIS A 82 -15.25 -7.33 -2.40
C HIS A 82 -15.12 -5.94 -3.01
N CYS A 83 -13.92 -5.47 -3.26
CA CYS A 83 -13.71 -4.11 -3.77
C CYS A 83 -13.95 -4.08 -5.27
N ASN A 84 -14.79 -3.15 -5.72
CA ASN A 84 -15.09 -2.99 -7.15
C ASN A 84 -14.11 -2.05 -7.84
N GLY A 85 -13.19 -1.46 -7.10
CA GLY A 85 -12.19 -0.58 -7.69
C GLY A 85 -11.09 -1.36 -8.39
N MET A 86 -10.26 -0.64 -9.12
CA MET A 86 -9.07 -1.21 -9.72
C MET A 86 -7.99 -1.30 -8.64
N LEU A 87 -7.74 -2.48 -8.15
CA LEU A 87 -6.81 -2.69 -7.04
C LEU A 87 -5.40 -2.91 -7.56
N LEU A 88 -4.49 -2.07 -7.09
CA LEU A 88 -3.07 -2.16 -7.44
C LEU A 88 -2.30 -2.46 -6.16
N ASP A 89 -1.94 -3.72 -5.99
CA ASP A 89 -1.21 -4.20 -4.83
C ASP A 89 0.28 -3.92 -5.04
N MET A 90 0.75 -2.85 -4.43
CA MET A 90 2.09 -2.36 -4.68
C MET A 90 3.15 -3.33 -4.18
N PHE A 91 2.95 -3.87 -2.97
CA PHE A 91 3.93 -4.82 -2.44
C PHE A 91 3.90 -6.13 -3.19
N GLY A 92 2.70 -6.65 -3.50
CA GLY A 92 2.60 -7.89 -4.25
C GLY A 92 3.27 -7.81 -5.61
N THR A 93 3.11 -6.68 -6.28
CA THR A 93 3.70 -6.49 -7.59
C THR A 93 5.22 -6.56 -7.57
N PHE A 94 5.85 -6.05 -6.51
CA PHE A 94 7.30 -5.98 -6.44
C PHE A 94 7.91 -7.07 -5.57
N VAL A 95 7.20 -7.52 -4.54
CA VAL A 95 7.74 -8.53 -3.61
C VAL A 95 7.87 -9.88 -4.29
N ALA A 96 6.89 -10.29 -5.08
CA ALA A 96 6.95 -11.62 -5.69
C ALA A 96 8.15 -11.81 -6.61
N PRO A 97 8.44 -10.89 -7.53
CA PRO A 97 9.66 -11.04 -8.34
C PRO A 97 10.93 -11.02 -7.51
N LEU A 98 10.94 -10.20 -6.45
CA LEU A 98 12.12 -10.13 -5.59
C LEU A 98 12.32 -11.43 -4.81
N GLU A 99 11.24 -12.04 -4.36
CA GLU A 99 11.35 -13.33 -3.68
C GLU A 99 11.97 -14.36 -4.60
N THR A 100 11.56 -14.37 -5.85
CA THR A 100 12.10 -15.29 -6.83
C THR A 100 13.58 -15.04 -7.07
N GLU A 101 13.93 -13.78 -7.28
CA GLU A 101 15.32 -13.42 -7.59
C GLU A 101 16.25 -13.68 -6.42
N LEU A 102 15.80 -13.32 -5.22
CA LEU A 102 16.64 -13.44 -4.03
C LEU A 102 16.64 -14.84 -3.42
N GLY A 103 15.66 -15.67 -3.79
CA GLY A 103 15.54 -17.01 -3.24
C GLY A 103 15.12 -17.04 -1.79
N ILE A 104 14.50 -15.96 -1.30
CA ILE A 104 14.00 -15.89 0.08
C ILE A 104 12.60 -15.36 0.08
N LYS A 105 11.88 -15.63 1.15
CA LYS A 105 10.51 -15.16 1.30
C LYS A 105 10.47 -13.88 2.12
N SER A 106 9.58 -12.99 1.72
CA SER A 106 9.31 -11.77 2.47
C SER A 106 8.69 -12.14 3.81
N ASN A 107 8.96 -11.31 4.83
CA ASN A 107 8.32 -11.51 6.13
C ASN A 107 7.00 -10.73 6.23
N HIS A 108 6.56 -10.11 5.14
CA HIS A 108 5.27 -9.41 5.06
C HIS A 108 5.09 -8.38 6.17
N ARG A 109 6.13 -7.57 6.38
CA ARG A 109 6.09 -6.54 7.42
C ARG A 109 6.05 -5.17 6.79
N ILE A 110 5.45 -4.23 7.52
CA ILE A 110 5.39 -2.84 7.10
C ILE A 110 6.37 -2.02 7.93
N GLY A 111 7.00 -1.03 7.28
CA GLY A 111 7.85 -0.07 7.97
C GLY A 111 8.90 -0.72 8.84
N ARG A 112 9.47 -1.79 8.39
CA ARG A 112 10.24 -2.66 9.27
C ARG A 112 11.68 -2.27 9.47
N PHE A 113 12.14 -1.27 8.77
CA PHE A 113 13.51 -0.83 9.02
C PHE A 113 13.71 -0.44 10.47
N SER A 114 12.73 0.22 11.05
CA SER A 114 12.81 0.59 12.45
C SER A 114 12.84 -0.64 13.35
N ASP A 115 12.18 -1.70 12.94
CA ASP A 115 12.16 -2.92 13.73
C ASP A 115 13.44 -3.71 13.61
N ALA A 116 14.10 -3.60 12.48
CA ALA A 116 15.38 -4.28 12.30
C ALA A 116 16.39 -3.84 13.35
N SER A 117 16.32 -2.61 13.77
CA SER A 117 17.24 -2.09 14.78
C SER A 117 17.00 -2.72 16.15
N LYS A 118 15.85 -3.26 16.36
CA LYS A 118 15.55 -3.92 17.64
C LYS A 118 16.07 -5.32 17.70
N SER A 119 16.12 -5.96 16.62
CA SER A 119 16.60 -7.32 16.66
C SER A 119 18.06 -7.35 16.88
N LYS A 120 18.31 -7.42 16.90
CA LYS A 120 19.21 -7.54 16.58
C LYS A 120 19.86 -7.92 15.97
N ALA A 121 19.70 -7.78 15.93
CA ALA A 121 20.00 -7.75 15.06
C ALA A 121 20.29 -7.51 14.26
N TYR A 122 20.51 -7.24 14.43
CA TYR A 122 20.58 -6.78 13.34
C TYR A 122 21.16 -6.49 12.87
N ASP A 123 21.03 -6.66 13.35
CA ASP A 123 21.41 -6.40 12.91
C ASP A 123 22.05 -6.09 12.30
N ASP A 124 22.31 -6.25 12.66
CA ASP A 124 22.78 -5.91 12.07
C ASP A 124 23.06 -5.62 11.11
N ARG A 125 22.91 -5.78 11.12
CA ARG A 125 23.00 -5.45 10.14
C ARG A 125 22.89 -4.70 9.48
N ILE A 126 22.63 -4.38 9.73
CA ILE A 126 22.42 -3.71 9.13
C ILE A 126 22.49 -2.98 8.83
N GLU A 127 22.28 -2.84 9.09
CA GLU A 127 22.18 -2.20 8.77
C GLU A 127 22.21 -1.52 8.16
N ALA A 128 22.34 -1.54 8.40
CA ALA A 128 22.17 -0.91 7.88
C ALA A 128 22.08 -0.27 7.16
N ILE A 129 21.97 -0.32 7.18
CA ILE A 129 21.75 0.20 6.54
C ILE A 129 21.53 0.92 6.02
N ASN A 130 21.21 0.96 6.03
CA ASN A 130 20.89 1.55 5.57
C ASN A 130 20.53 2.22 4.95
N PHE A 131 20.24 2.41 4.95
CA PHE A 131 19.74 2.95 4.40
C PHE A 131 19.30 3.75 4.02
N SER A 132 19.12 3.86 3.88
CA SER A 132 18.61 4.44 3.50
C SER A 132 18.11 5.01 2.99
N LEU A 133 17.75 5.02 3.01
CA LEU A 133 17.17 5.37 2.56
C LEU A 133 16.76 5.81 2.57
N ALA A 134 16.43 5.82 2.84
CA ALA A 134 15.96 5.94 2.93
C ALA A 134 15.65 6.40 3.08
N HIS A 135 15.43 6.34 3.46
CA HIS A 135 15.10 6.48 3.74
C HIS A 135 14.52 6.98 3.84
N ASP A 136 14.35 7.17 4.03
CA ASP A 136 13.77 7.37 4.19
C ASP A 136 13.22 7.53 4.34
N ASP A 137 12.98 7.59 4.72
CA ASP A 137 12.46 7.48 4.95
C ASP A 137 12.14 7.46 5.30
N GLY A 138 12.06 7.61 5.85
CA GLY A 138 11.78 7.33 6.17
C GLY A 138 11.65 7.34 6.37
N GLN A 139 11.50 7.26 6.60
CA GLN A 139 11.46 6.95 6.59
C GLN A 139 11.61 6.83 6.70
#